data_adaffe9359da3f9c6d878793099104ad
#
_entry.id   adaffe9359da3f9c6d878793099104ad
#
_cell.length_a   1.000
_cell.length_b   1.000
_cell.length_c   1.000
_cell.angle_alpha   90.00
_cell.angle_beta   90.00
_cell.angle_gamma   90.00
#
_symmetry.space_group_name_H-M   'P 1'
#
loop_
_entity.id
_entity.type
_entity.pdbx_description
1 polymer ?
#
loop_
_entity_poly.entity_id
_entity_poly.type
_entity_poly.pdbx_seq_one_letter_code
_entity_poly.pdbx_strand_id
1 'polypeptide(L)'
;ATEPKIMLFDEPLAALDFKRKSEIMPWLEKLKGNLKIPMLYVTHSAEEVLHLADNLIVMEDGKIKTSGALTDVLANIDLPIKIGEDAGVLLKGKVVSKEPEWSLMTVDCGNIALHISDNGQPVGSAASLRILAREVVFAIDRPVDLSVQNAFEGTVEEISIHGDGADALVRTNCSGQIIIGKLTRKALSELGIK
;
A
#
# COMPACT_ATOMS: atom_id res chain seq x y z
N ALA A 1 36.90 -9.79 -1.86
CA ALA A 1 35.44 -9.63 -1.81
C ALA A 1 34.87 -10.24 -3.10
N THR A 2 33.94 -11.15 -2.98
CA THR A 2 33.23 -11.71 -4.14
C THR A 2 32.21 -10.65 -4.59
N GLU A 3 32.19 -10.31 -5.87
CA GLU A 3 31.15 -9.48 -6.47
C GLU A 3 29.96 -10.39 -6.83
N PRO A 4 28.93 -10.50 -5.99
CA PRO A 4 27.80 -11.37 -6.26
C PRO A 4 26.96 -10.80 -7.42
N LYS A 5 26.39 -11.68 -8.24
CA LYS A 5 25.44 -11.30 -9.30
C LYS A 5 24.00 -11.22 -8.82
N ILE A 6 23.71 -11.79 -7.66
CA ILE A 6 22.41 -11.79 -6.98
C ILE A 6 22.64 -11.89 -5.48
N MET A 7 21.79 -11.25 -4.69
CA MET A 7 21.76 -11.41 -3.23
C MET A 7 20.50 -12.18 -2.82
N LEU A 8 20.69 -13.14 -1.92
CA LEU A 8 19.60 -13.93 -1.35
C LEU A 8 19.52 -13.67 0.14
N PHE A 9 18.34 -13.31 0.62
CA PHE A 9 18.02 -13.15 2.03
C PHE A 9 16.86 -14.09 2.37
N ASP A 10 17.05 -14.90 3.39
CA ASP A 10 16.03 -15.82 3.89
C ASP A 10 15.72 -15.46 5.34
N GLU A 11 14.55 -14.86 5.57
CA GLU A 11 14.06 -14.39 6.88
C GLU A 11 15.11 -13.62 7.71
N PRO A 12 15.84 -12.65 7.13
CA PRO A 12 17.03 -12.08 7.78
C PRO A 12 16.75 -11.31 9.06
N LEU A 13 15.51 -10.85 9.26
CA LEU A 13 15.10 -10.08 10.43
C LEU A 13 14.17 -10.85 11.38
N ALA A 14 13.93 -12.16 11.13
CA ALA A 14 12.95 -12.94 11.91
C ALA A 14 13.26 -13.01 13.41
N ALA A 15 14.55 -13.03 13.78
CA ALA A 15 14.98 -13.11 15.17
C ALA A 15 15.04 -11.76 15.91
N LEU A 16 14.66 -10.65 15.25
CA LEU A 16 14.74 -9.30 15.82
C LEU A 16 13.40 -8.82 16.38
N ASP A 17 13.47 -8.08 17.48
CA ASP A 17 12.34 -7.34 18.01
C ASP A 17 11.99 -6.13 17.11
N PHE A 18 10.79 -5.57 17.29
CA PHE A 18 10.27 -4.45 16.50
C PHE A 18 11.23 -3.25 16.48
N LYS A 19 11.82 -2.89 17.64
CA LYS A 19 12.72 -1.74 17.73
C LYS A 19 13.97 -1.93 16.87
N ARG A 20 14.59 -3.11 16.95
CA ARG A 20 15.78 -3.44 16.15
C ARG A 20 15.45 -3.54 14.66
N LYS A 21 14.28 -4.08 14.31
CA LYS A 21 13.81 -4.08 12.91
C LYS A 21 13.72 -2.65 12.36
N SER A 22 13.10 -1.74 13.09
CA SER A 22 12.95 -0.34 12.67
C SER A 22 14.28 0.42 12.54
N GLU A 23 15.30 0.04 13.31
CA GLU A 23 16.67 0.59 13.18
C GLU A 23 17.39 0.06 11.93
N ILE A 24 17.17 -1.19 11.54
CA ILE A 24 17.86 -1.84 10.41
C ILE A 24 17.17 -1.56 9.07
N MET A 25 15.86 -1.40 9.06
CA MET A 25 15.08 -1.22 7.83
C MET A 25 15.63 -0.08 6.92
N PRO A 26 15.94 1.12 7.43
CA PRO A 26 16.51 2.19 6.61
C PRO A 26 17.86 1.83 5.96
N TRP A 27 18.63 0.94 6.59
CA TRP A 27 19.88 0.44 6.02
C TRP A 27 19.64 -0.52 4.86
N LEU A 28 18.64 -1.39 4.98
CA LEU A 28 18.25 -2.29 3.88
C LEU A 28 17.67 -1.51 2.70
N GLU A 29 16.88 -0.48 2.94
CA GLU A 29 16.39 0.42 1.89
C GLU A 29 17.53 1.13 1.17
N LYS A 30 18.51 1.68 1.91
CA LYS A 30 19.72 2.27 1.32
C LYS A 30 20.54 1.26 0.56
N LEU A 31 20.68 0.05 1.09
CA LEU A 31 21.38 -1.04 0.43
C LEU A 31 20.71 -1.36 -0.92
N LYS A 32 19.39 -1.56 -0.92
CA LYS A 32 18.59 -1.75 -2.13
C LYS A 32 18.82 -0.62 -3.14
N GLY A 33 18.74 0.63 -2.72
CA GLY A 33 18.90 1.79 -3.61
C GLY A 33 20.30 1.92 -4.22
N ASN A 34 21.32 1.44 -3.55
CA ASN A 34 22.72 1.52 -3.99
C ASN A 34 23.21 0.29 -4.78
N LEU A 35 22.55 -0.85 -4.61
CA LEU A 35 22.92 -2.07 -5.31
C LEU A 35 22.37 -2.07 -6.74
N LYS A 36 23.23 -2.42 -7.68
CA LYS A 36 22.86 -2.64 -9.09
C LYS A 36 22.60 -4.12 -9.43
N ILE A 37 22.47 -4.95 -8.42
CA ILE A 37 22.23 -6.39 -8.57
C ILE A 37 20.87 -6.77 -8.00
N PRO A 38 20.20 -7.78 -8.56
CA PRO A 38 18.92 -8.27 -8.03
C PRO A 38 19.06 -8.77 -6.60
N MET A 39 18.03 -8.50 -5.80
CA MET A 39 17.89 -8.99 -4.44
C MET A 39 16.64 -9.86 -4.36
N LEU A 40 16.79 -11.12 -4.00
CA LEU A 40 15.70 -12.01 -3.64
C LEU A 40 15.60 -12.05 -2.12
N TYR A 41 14.44 -11.64 -1.61
CA TYR A 41 14.20 -11.51 -0.18
C TYR A 41 12.99 -12.33 0.21
N VAL A 42 13.19 -13.35 1.04
CA VAL A 42 12.14 -14.21 1.56
C VAL A 42 11.75 -13.71 2.95
N THR A 43 10.46 -13.44 3.16
CA THR A 43 9.93 -13.01 4.45
C THR A 43 8.43 -13.28 4.54
N HIS A 44 7.94 -13.42 5.76
CA HIS A 44 6.50 -13.40 6.09
C HIS A 44 6.06 -12.06 6.71
N SER A 45 6.97 -11.10 6.85
CA SER A 45 6.70 -9.80 7.42
C SER A 45 6.13 -8.85 6.36
N ALA A 46 4.90 -8.43 6.58
CA ALA A 46 4.24 -7.43 5.75
C ALA A 46 5.02 -6.11 5.66
N GLU A 47 5.58 -5.67 6.79
CA GLU A 47 6.33 -4.43 6.87
C GLU A 47 7.59 -4.49 5.99
N GLU A 48 8.34 -5.59 6.05
CA GLU A 48 9.53 -5.80 5.22
C GLU A 48 9.18 -5.79 3.72
N VAL A 49 8.08 -6.46 3.34
CA VAL A 49 7.58 -6.46 1.96
C VAL A 49 7.28 -5.04 1.47
N LEU A 50 6.54 -4.25 2.26
CA LEU A 50 6.13 -2.88 1.88
C LEU A 50 7.33 -1.94 1.71
N HIS A 51 8.37 -2.11 2.51
CA HIS A 51 9.57 -1.27 2.45
C HIS A 51 10.56 -1.72 1.36
N LEU A 52 10.69 -3.01 1.14
CA LEU A 52 11.78 -3.54 0.34
C LEU A 52 11.36 -4.07 -1.04
N ALA A 53 10.12 -4.49 -1.25
CA ALA A 53 9.74 -5.12 -2.51
C ALA A 53 9.43 -4.12 -3.62
N ASP A 54 9.94 -4.38 -4.83
CA ASP A 54 9.44 -3.80 -6.07
C ASP A 54 8.48 -4.78 -6.76
N ASN A 55 8.82 -6.07 -6.68
CA ASN A 55 7.99 -7.17 -7.17
C ASN A 55 7.71 -8.13 -6.03
N LEU A 56 6.54 -8.74 -6.04
CA LEU A 56 6.10 -9.70 -5.03
C LEU A 56 5.78 -11.03 -5.70
N ILE A 57 6.24 -12.11 -5.09
CA ILE A 57 5.85 -13.48 -5.40
C ILE A 57 5.20 -14.05 -4.15
N VAL A 58 3.90 -14.33 -4.21
CA VAL A 58 3.16 -14.92 -3.10
C VAL A 58 3.12 -16.43 -3.29
N MET A 59 3.52 -17.14 -2.26
CA MET A 59 3.53 -18.61 -2.24
C MET A 59 2.55 -19.13 -1.20
N GLU A 60 1.83 -20.17 -1.57
CA GLU A 60 0.93 -20.92 -0.69
C GLU A 60 1.07 -22.42 -1.03
N ASP A 61 1.24 -23.25 -0.02
CA ASP A 61 1.41 -24.71 -0.18
C ASP A 61 2.47 -25.10 -1.22
N GLY A 62 3.59 -24.38 -1.25
CA GLY A 62 4.72 -24.66 -2.16
C GLY A 62 4.47 -24.23 -3.62
N LYS A 63 3.37 -23.55 -3.91
CA LYS A 63 3.02 -23.06 -5.26
C LYS A 63 2.96 -21.55 -5.29
N ILE A 64 3.29 -20.99 -6.46
CA ILE A 64 3.08 -19.55 -6.70
C ILE A 64 1.57 -19.31 -6.86
N LYS A 65 1.02 -18.49 -5.98
CA LYS A 65 -0.38 -18.05 -6.01
C LYS A 65 -0.56 -16.84 -6.94
N THR A 66 0.34 -15.90 -6.84
CA THR A 66 0.40 -14.71 -7.71
C THR A 66 1.80 -14.12 -7.71
N SER A 67 2.13 -13.35 -8.75
CA SER A 67 3.38 -12.61 -8.82
C SER A 67 3.22 -11.37 -9.71
N GLY A 68 3.99 -10.32 -9.43
CA GLY A 68 3.96 -9.08 -10.22
C GLY A 68 4.55 -7.90 -9.47
N ALA A 69 4.37 -6.70 -10.01
CA ALA A 69 4.72 -5.48 -9.30
C ALA A 69 3.94 -5.41 -7.98
N LEU A 70 4.61 -4.95 -6.92
CA LEU A 70 4.00 -4.90 -5.59
C LEU A 70 2.66 -4.16 -5.60
N THR A 71 2.58 -3.03 -6.30
CA THR A 71 1.35 -2.23 -6.43
C THR A 71 0.20 -3.01 -7.05
N ASP A 72 0.48 -3.78 -8.10
CA ASP A 72 -0.54 -4.52 -8.84
C ASP A 72 -1.05 -5.72 -8.04
N VAL A 73 -0.11 -6.41 -7.38
CA VAL A 73 -0.44 -7.55 -6.50
C VAL A 73 -1.27 -7.10 -5.31
N LEU A 74 -0.97 -5.92 -4.73
CA LEU A 74 -1.76 -5.36 -3.62
C LEU A 74 -3.13 -4.86 -4.05
N ALA A 75 -3.27 -4.40 -5.30
CA ALA A 75 -4.52 -3.91 -5.86
C ALA A 75 -5.46 -5.04 -6.34
N ASN A 76 -5.03 -6.30 -6.22
CA ASN A 76 -5.86 -7.46 -6.60
C ASN A 76 -6.80 -7.83 -5.44
N ILE A 77 -8.11 -7.62 -5.64
CA ILE A 77 -9.13 -7.92 -4.61
C ILE A 77 -9.65 -9.36 -4.64
N ASP A 78 -9.43 -10.10 -5.72
CA ASP A 78 -9.78 -11.52 -5.82
C ASP A 78 -8.86 -12.42 -4.98
N LEU A 79 -7.64 -11.97 -4.81
CA LEU A 79 -6.65 -12.62 -3.97
C LEU A 79 -6.19 -11.62 -2.90
N PRO A 80 -7.03 -11.33 -1.89
CA PRO A 80 -6.67 -10.36 -0.88
C PRO A 80 -5.45 -10.85 -0.13
N ILE A 81 -4.30 -10.36 -0.56
CA ILE A 81 -3.06 -10.57 0.17
C ILE A 81 -3.15 -9.66 1.37
N LYS A 82 -3.44 -10.28 2.49
CA LYS A 82 -3.36 -9.59 3.77
C LYS A 82 -1.89 -9.33 4.06
N ILE A 83 -1.41 -8.18 3.61
CA ILE A 83 -0.13 -7.67 4.09
C ILE A 83 -0.41 -7.03 5.44
N GLY A 84 -0.14 -7.76 6.51
CA GLY A 84 -0.64 -7.48 7.84
C GLY A 84 -2.12 -7.90 7.98
N GLU A 85 -2.83 -7.30 8.91
CA GLU A 85 -4.23 -7.67 9.19
C GLU A 85 -5.23 -7.09 8.18
N ASP A 86 -4.81 -6.16 7.30
CA ASP A 86 -5.69 -5.41 6.43
C ASP A 86 -5.25 -5.37 4.96
N ALA A 87 -6.23 -5.52 4.09
CA ALA A 87 -6.09 -5.20 2.67
C ALA A 87 -5.82 -3.68 2.49
N GLY A 88 -5.15 -3.32 1.41
CA GLY A 88 -4.88 -1.92 1.09
C GLY A 88 -4.08 -1.78 -0.18
N VAL A 89 -3.83 -0.56 -0.59
CA VAL A 89 -3.04 -0.22 -1.77
C VAL A 89 -1.80 0.56 -1.39
N LEU A 90 -0.80 0.49 -2.24
CA LEU A 90 0.42 1.29 -2.14
C LEU A 90 0.46 2.26 -3.32
N LEU A 91 0.41 3.56 -3.03
CA LEU A 91 0.57 4.62 -4.02
C LEU A 91 2.00 5.15 -3.96
N LYS A 92 2.61 5.34 -5.12
CA LYS A 92 3.91 5.99 -5.26
C LYS A 92 3.68 7.42 -5.73
N GLY A 93 4.37 8.37 -5.11
CA GLY A 93 4.23 9.78 -5.43
C GLY A 93 5.48 10.58 -5.09
N LYS A 94 5.31 11.90 -5.11
CA LYS A 94 6.36 12.86 -4.81
C LYS A 94 5.82 13.94 -3.89
N VAL A 95 6.58 14.31 -2.87
CA VAL A 95 6.23 15.45 -2.01
C VAL A 95 6.30 16.72 -2.83
N VAL A 96 5.18 17.45 -2.94
CA VAL A 96 5.08 18.68 -3.77
C VAL A 96 4.97 19.94 -2.94
N SER A 97 4.40 19.89 -1.75
CA SER A 97 4.30 21.04 -0.85
C SER A 97 4.25 20.62 0.61
N LYS A 98 4.45 21.61 1.48
CA LYS A 98 4.30 21.47 2.93
C LYS A 98 3.48 22.63 3.47
N GLU A 99 2.71 22.34 4.49
CA GLU A 99 1.90 23.28 5.25
C GLU A 99 2.33 23.25 6.72
N PRO A 100 3.40 23.97 7.11
CA PRO A 100 3.99 23.89 8.44
C PRO A 100 3.01 24.28 9.55
N GLU A 101 2.08 25.18 9.29
CA GLU A 101 1.04 25.62 10.23
C GLU A 101 0.18 24.45 10.71
N TRP A 102 -0.11 23.48 9.82
CA TRP A 102 -0.93 22.31 10.10
C TRP A 102 -0.13 21.03 10.28
N SER A 103 1.20 21.12 10.15
CA SER A 103 2.08 19.93 10.13
C SER A 103 1.66 18.91 9.07
N LEU A 104 1.25 19.41 7.90
CA LEU A 104 0.83 18.61 6.76
C LEU A 104 1.82 18.73 5.61
N MET A 105 1.82 17.72 4.76
CA MET A 105 2.47 17.75 3.45
C MET A 105 1.54 17.19 2.39
N THR A 106 1.73 17.64 1.15
CA THR A 106 1.00 17.13 -0.01
C THR A 106 1.90 16.21 -0.82
N VAL A 107 1.39 15.03 -1.12
CA VAL A 107 2.05 14.06 -2.01
C VAL A 107 1.24 13.93 -3.28
N ASP A 108 1.86 14.26 -4.40
CA ASP A 108 1.30 14.06 -5.73
C ASP A 108 1.58 12.61 -6.17
N CYS A 109 0.52 11.85 -6.37
CA CYS A 109 0.54 10.48 -6.85
C CYS A 109 0.07 10.40 -8.32
N GLY A 110 0.39 11.39 -9.12
CA GLY A 110 -0.01 11.52 -10.52
C GLY A 110 -1.30 12.35 -10.67
N ASN A 111 -2.45 11.71 -10.88
CA ASN A 111 -3.69 12.45 -11.08
C ASN A 111 -4.46 12.74 -9.78
N ILE A 112 -3.95 12.30 -8.64
CA ILE A 112 -4.50 12.59 -7.31
C ILE A 112 -3.40 13.12 -6.38
N ALA A 113 -3.76 14.05 -5.51
CA ALA A 113 -2.88 14.59 -4.49
C ALA A 113 -3.45 14.28 -3.11
N LEU A 114 -2.61 13.76 -2.21
CA LEU A 114 -3.00 13.43 -0.85
C LEU A 114 -2.35 14.36 0.16
N HIS A 115 -3.15 14.86 1.08
CA HIS A 115 -2.70 15.59 2.26
C HIS A 115 -2.46 14.58 3.39
N ILE A 116 -1.25 14.54 3.90
CA ILE A 116 -0.84 13.62 4.98
C ILE A 116 -0.03 14.38 6.02
N SER A 117 0.15 13.79 7.19
CA SER A 117 1.04 14.34 8.21
C SER A 117 2.48 14.48 7.71
N ASP A 118 3.11 15.61 7.97
CA ASP A 118 4.51 15.85 7.60
C ASP A 118 5.43 14.97 8.44
N ASN A 119 6.10 14.04 7.80
CA ASN A 119 7.09 13.14 8.40
C ASN A 119 8.54 13.63 8.27
N GLY A 120 8.74 14.88 7.86
CA GLY A 120 10.06 15.49 7.70
C GLY A 120 10.70 15.30 6.32
N GLN A 121 10.09 14.55 5.40
CA GLN A 121 10.61 14.36 4.05
C GLN A 121 10.66 15.69 3.29
N PRO A 122 11.76 16.01 2.54
CA PRO A 122 11.86 17.25 1.81
C PRO A 122 10.93 17.28 0.59
N VAL A 123 10.51 18.49 0.21
CA VAL A 123 9.82 18.72 -1.07
C VAL A 123 10.69 18.21 -2.21
N GLY A 124 10.08 17.50 -3.15
CA GLY A 124 10.76 16.88 -4.28
C GLY A 124 11.19 15.44 -4.05
N SER A 125 11.13 14.91 -2.81
CA SER A 125 11.46 13.52 -2.53
C SER A 125 10.35 12.56 -2.99
N ALA A 126 10.76 11.33 -3.35
CA ALA A 126 9.81 10.25 -3.59
C ALA A 126 9.14 9.82 -2.28
N ALA A 127 7.87 9.52 -2.35
CA ALA A 127 7.07 9.03 -1.23
C ALA A 127 6.27 7.80 -1.64
N SER A 128 6.08 6.88 -0.68
CA SER A 128 5.20 5.73 -0.83
C SER A 128 4.13 5.80 0.25
N LEU A 129 2.86 5.78 -0.16
CA LEU A 129 1.71 5.93 0.72
C LEU A 129 0.90 4.64 0.73
N ARG A 130 0.74 4.05 1.91
CA ARG A 130 -0.16 2.94 2.10
C ARG A 130 -1.52 3.45 2.52
N ILE A 131 -2.57 3.07 1.78
CA ILE A 131 -3.97 3.34 2.13
C ILE A 131 -4.59 2.01 2.52
N LEU A 132 -5.05 1.90 3.76
CA LEU A 132 -5.71 0.70 4.25
C LEU A 132 -7.18 0.71 3.83
N ALA A 133 -7.68 -0.42 3.37
CA ALA A 133 -9.06 -0.53 2.89
C ALA A 133 -10.09 -0.14 3.96
N ARG A 134 -9.79 -0.38 5.23
CA ARG A 134 -10.65 0.02 6.36
C ARG A 134 -10.74 1.52 6.61
N GLU A 135 -9.80 2.30 6.07
CA GLU A 135 -9.74 3.77 6.23
C GLU A 135 -10.47 4.50 5.11
N VAL A 136 -10.90 3.77 4.08
CA VAL A 136 -11.62 4.32 2.94
C VAL A 136 -13.12 4.34 3.23
N VAL A 137 -13.72 5.53 3.10
CA VAL A 137 -15.16 5.74 3.23
C VAL A 137 -15.75 6.03 1.85
N PHE A 138 -16.86 5.40 1.53
CA PHE A 138 -17.62 5.63 0.31
C PHE A 138 -18.79 6.57 0.55
N ALA A 139 -19.00 7.49 -0.37
CA ALA A 139 -20.18 8.35 -0.43
C ALA A 139 -20.65 8.43 -1.89
N ILE A 140 -21.96 8.49 -2.12
CA ILE A 140 -22.54 8.62 -3.47
C ILE A 140 -22.37 10.05 -3.96
N ASP A 141 -22.69 11.02 -3.09
CA ASP A 141 -22.49 12.43 -3.37
C ASP A 141 -21.24 12.94 -2.66
N ARG A 142 -20.68 14.05 -3.15
CA ARG A 142 -19.55 14.68 -2.49
C ARG A 142 -19.95 15.09 -1.06
N PRO A 143 -19.31 14.49 -0.05
CA PRO A 143 -19.68 14.79 1.33
C PRO A 143 -19.27 16.22 1.71
N VAL A 144 -20.08 16.85 2.54
CA VAL A 144 -19.84 18.18 3.13
C VAL A 144 -19.73 18.04 4.65
N ASP A 145 -19.02 18.96 5.28
CA ASP A 145 -18.88 19.02 6.75
C ASP A 145 -18.27 17.76 7.38
N LEU A 146 -17.30 17.16 6.70
CA LEU A 146 -16.53 16.02 7.20
C LEU A 146 -15.10 16.42 7.58
N SER A 147 -14.55 15.70 8.54
CA SER A 147 -13.13 15.81 8.91
C SER A 147 -12.18 15.12 7.91
N VAL A 148 -12.71 14.44 6.90
CA VAL A 148 -11.93 13.77 5.85
C VAL A 148 -11.36 14.81 4.90
N GLN A 149 -10.05 14.91 4.81
CA GLN A 149 -9.36 15.88 3.94
C GLN A 149 -9.15 15.34 2.52
N ASN A 150 -8.94 14.05 2.38
CA ASN A 150 -8.69 13.41 1.09
C ASN A 150 -9.99 12.81 0.55
N ALA A 151 -10.59 13.47 -0.43
CA ALA A 151 -11.80 13.00 -1.10
C ALA A 151 -11.61 13.03 -2.62
N PHE A 152 -11.84 11.91 -3.27
CA PHE A 152 -11.66 11.73 -4.71
C PHE A 152 -12.92 11.14 -5.33
N GLU A 153 -13.24 11.60 -6.53
CA GLU A 153 -14.22 10.92 -7.36
C GLU A 153 -13.58 9.69 -7.98
N GLY A 154 -14.34 8.60 -8.02
CA GLY A 154 -13.86 7.36 -8.59
C GLY A 154 -14.97 6.51 -9.19
N THR A 155 -14.58 5.62 -10.10
CA THR A 155 -15.46 4.64 -10.70
C THR A 155 -15.19 3.28 -10.08
N VAL A 156 -16.22 2.61 -9.59
CA VAL A 156 -16.13 1.23 -9.11
C VAL A 156 -15.83 0.31 -10.30
N GLU A 157 -14.74 -0.44 -10.22
CA GLU A 157 -14.34 -1.40 -11.25
C GLU A 157 -14.70 -2.82 -10.87
N GLU A 158 -14.63 -3.13 -9.57
CA GLU A 158 -14.76 -4.50 -9.10
C GLU A 158 -15.22 -4.54 -7.63
N ILE A 159 -16.04 -5.54 -7.31
CA ILE A 159 -16.51 -5.80 -5.96
C ILE A 159 -16.25 -7.27 -5.64
N SER A 160 -15.56 -7.53 -4.54
CA SER A 160 -15.28 -8.88 -4.07
C SER A 160 -15.86 -9.12 -2.69
N ILE A 161 -16.62 -10.20 -2.58
CA ILE A 161 -17.23 -10.66 -1.34
C ILE A 161 -16.64 -12.03 -1.03
N HIS A 162 -15.83 -12.11 0.02
CA HIS A 162 -15.16 -13.35 0.40
C HIS A 162 -15.97 -14.13 1.44
N GLY A 163 -16.43 -15.32 1.02
CA GLY A 163 -17.18 -16.23 1.89
C GLY A 163 -18.53 -15.68 2.36
N ASP A 164 -18.99 -16.17 3.52
CA ASP A 164 -20.26 -15.74 4.16
C ASP A 164 -20.07 -14.50 5.05
N GLY A 165 -18.93 -13.83 4.93
CA GLY A 165 -18.59 -12.65 5.74
C GLY A 165 -19.51 -11.45 5.52
N ALA A 166 -19.57 -10.57 6.51
CA ALA A 166 -20.34 -9.33 6.46
C ALA A 166 -19.70 -8.25 5.55
N ASP A 167 -18.43 -8.44 5.18
CA ASP A 167 -17.62 -7.43 4.53
C ASP A 167 -17.49 -7.67 3.02
N ALA A 168 -17.34 -6.57 2.29
CA ALA A 168 -17.00 -6.53 0.88
C ALA A 168 -15.77 -5.65 0.67
N LEU A 169 -14.93 -5.99 -0.30
CA LEU A 169 -13.90 -5.12 -0.82
C LEU A 169 -14.38 -4.52 -2.13
N VAL A 170 -14.17 -3.22 -2.28
CA VAL A 170 -14.53 -2.46 -3.48
C VAL A 170 -13.28 -1.83 -4.05
N ARG A 171 -12.97 -2.17 -5.29
CA ARG A 171 -11.90 -1.60 -6.09
C ARG A 171 -12.44 -0.43 -6.88
N THR A 172 -11.81 0.72 -6.71
CA THR A 172 -12.26 1.97 -7.32
C THR A 172 -11.09 2.61 -8.07
N ASN A 173 -11.34 3.04 -9.29
CA ASN A 173 -10.40 3.82 -10.08
C ASN A 173 -10.64 5.31 -9.84
N CYS A 174 -9.69 5.96 -9.19
CA CYS A 174 -9.69 7.40 -8.93
C CYS A 174 -8.66 8.06 -9.87
N SER A 175 -9.10 8.52 -11.04
CA SER A 175 -8.23 9.19 -12.02
C SER A 175 -6.99 8.38 -12.42
N GLY A 176 -7.13 7.05 -12.55
CA GLY A 176 -6.03 6.14 -12.91
C GLY A 176 -5.28 5.54 -11.71
N GLN A 177 -5.55 6.00 -10.50
CA GLN A 177 -5.04 5.37 -9.27
C GLN A 177 -6.08 4.42 -8.70
N ILE A 178 -5.64 3.22 -8.33
CA ILE A 178 -6.53 2.23 -7.71
C ILE A 178 -6.58 2.47 -6.22
N ILE A 179 -7.80 2.59 -5.70
CA ILE A 179 -8.09 2.63 -4.26
C ILE A 179 -8.99 1.44 -3.93
N ILE A 180 -8.67 0.74 -2.85
CA ILE A 180 -9.50 -0.34 -2.33
C ILE A 180 -10.10 0.13 -1.02
N GLY A 181 -11.42 -0.02 -0.91
CA GLY A 181 -12.13 0.23 0.34
C GLY A 181 -12.84 -1.02 0.84
N LYS A 182 -13.01 -1.09 2.14
CA LYS A 182 -13.73 -2.15 2.83
C LYS A 182 -15.00 -1.58 3.45
N LEU A 183 -16.13 -2.18 3.12
CA LEU A 183 -17.42 -1.82 3.71
C LEU A 183 -18.26 -3.07 3.96
N THR A 184 -19.32 -2.92 4.75
CA THR A 184 -20.25 -4.04 4.96
C THR A 184 -21.12 -4.27 3.72
N ARG A 185 -21.52 -5.51 3.49
CA ARG A 185 -22.48 -5.87 2.42
C ARG A 185 -23.79 -5.08 2.54
N LYS A 186 -24.19 -4.75 3.76
CA LYS A 186 -25.35 -3.91 4.01
C LYS A 186 -25.13 -2.49 3.46
N ALA A 187 -24.00 -1.86 3.81
CA ALA A 187 -23.66 -0.53 3.30
C ALA A 187 -23.54 -0.50 1.78
N LEU A 188 -22.93 -1.55 1.20
CA LEU A 188 -22.84 -1.72 -0.26
C LEU A 188 -24.23 -1.68 -0.92
N SER A 189 -25.20 -2.41 -0.35
CA SER A 189 -26.58 -2.45 -0.83
C SER A 189 -27.31 -1.13 -0.64
N GLU A 190 -27.17 -0.49 0.54
CA GLU A 190 -27.83 0.78 0.85
C GLU A 190 -27.32 1.94 0.00
N LEU A 191 -26.03 1.94 -0.33
CA LEU A 191 -25.41 2.91 -1.23
C LEU A 191 -25.69 2.61 -2.71
N GLY A 192 -26.25 1.43 -3.04
CA GLY A 192 -26.53 1.03 -4.42
C GLY A 192 -25.27 0.86 -5.27
N ILE A 193 -24.12 0.62 -4.65
CA ILE A 193 -22.85 0.37 -5.33
C ILE A 193 -22.91 -1.02 -6.01
N LYS A 194 -22.63 -1.04 -7.31
CA LYS A 194 -22.73 -2.24 -8.16
C LYS A 194 -21.48 -2.44 -8.97
#